data_d289cd8af9283e861b593d6e2f4379b0
#
_entry.id   d289cd8af9283e861b593d6e2f4379b0
#
_cell.length_a   1.000
_cell.length_b   1.000
_cell.length_c   1.000
_cell.angle_alpha   90.00
_cell.angle_beta   90.00
_cell.angle_gamma   90.00
#
_symmetry.space_group_name_H-M   'P 1'
#
loop_
_entity.id
_entity.type
_entity.pdbx_description
1 polymer ?
#
loop_
_entity_poly.entity_id
_entity_poly.type
_entity_poly.pdbx_seq_one_letter_code
_entity_poly.pdbx_strand_id
1 'polypeptide(L)'
;MGQKTIREISVAWKEYKQPYVKQSTMAAYVLILENHILPNFGESDTLHEQAVQDFVLRKLANGLSVKSVKDILIVLKLIMKL
;
A
#
# COMPACT_ATOMS: atom_id res chain seq x y z
N MET A 1 -9.88 17.83 -14.22
CA MET A 1 -9.07 16.64 -14.19
C MET A 1 -8.98 16.06 -12.80
N GLY A 2 -9.27 14.78 -12.69
CA GLY A 2 -9.25 14.12 -11.40
C GLY A 2 -7.82 13.80 -10.95
N GLN A 3 -7.67 13.59 -9.66
CA GLN A 3 -6.43 13.10 -9.11
C GLN A 3 -6.28 11.62 -9.43
N LYS A 4 -5.04 11.14 -9.41
CA LYS A 4 -4.77 9.72 -9.61
C LYS A 4 -5.24 8.93 -8.40
N THR A 5 -5.83 7.78 -8.67
CA THR A 5 -6.19 6.86 -7.59
C THR A 5 -4.92 6.19 -7.05
N ILE A 6 -5.04 5.58 -5.88
CA ILE A 6 -3.91 4.85 -5.28
C ILE A 6 -3.49 3.71 -6.18
N ARG A 7 -4.42 3.08 -6.89
CA ARG A 7 -4.09 2.05 -7.87
C ARG A 7 -3.16 2.59 -8.96
N GLU A 8 -3.49 3.76 -9.51
CA GLU A 8 -2.67 4.39 -10.54
C GLU A 8 -1.30 4.81 -10.00
N ILE A 9 -1.29 5.37 -8.79
CA ILE A 9 -0.04 5.76 -8.13
C ILE A 9 0.83 4.53 -7.90
N SER A 10 0.25 3.40 -7.50
CA SER A 10 1.02 2.18 -7.24
C SER A 10 1.65 1.63 -8.51
N VAL A 11 0.98 1.73 -9.65
CA VAL A 11 1.55 1.30 -10.92
C VAL A 11 2.79 2.13 -11.25
N ALA A 12 2.68 3.45 -11.16
CA ALA A 12 3.80 4.35 -11.42
C ALA A 12 4.95 4.10 -10.43
N TRP A 13 4.61 3.87 -9.16
CA TRP A 13 5.59 3.61 -8.12
C TRP A 13 6.37 2.31 -8.40
N LYS A 14 5.67 1.25 -8.84
CA LYS A 14 6.33 -0.01 -9.16
C LYS A 14 7.33 0.16 -10.30
N GLU A 15 6.93 0.88 -11.34
CA GLU A 15 7.84 1.14 -12.47
C GLU A 15 9.05 1.93 -12.03
N TYR A 16 8.85 2.94 -11.19
CA TYR A 16 9.93 3.77 -10.67
C TYR A 16 10.91 2.96 -9.81
N LYS A 17 10.39 2.09 -8.94
CA LYS A 17 11.22 1.35 -7.99
C LYS A 17 11.92 0.13 -8.57
N GLN A 18 11.37 -0.42 -9.65
CA GLN A 18 11.85 -1.70 -10.19
C GLN A 18 13.36 -1.74 -10.40
N PRO A 19 14.02 -0.72 -10.98
CA PRO A 19 15.48 -0.77 -11.17
C PRO A 19 16.27 -0.58 -9.88
N TYR A 20 15.65 -0.17 -8.79
CA TYR A 20 16.36 0.16 -7.55
C TYR A 20 16.22 -0.90 -6.46
N VAL A 21 15.36 -1.90 -6.65
CA VAL A 21 15.15 -2.93 -5.64
C VAL A 21 15.31 -4.30 -6.27
N LYS A 22 15.65 -5.28 -5.44
CA LYS A 22 15.76 -6.67 -5.88
C LYS A 22 14.38 -7.19 -6.28
N GLN A 23 14.39 -8.15 -7.21
CA GLN A 23 13.15 -8.76 -7.69
C GLN A 23 12.35 -9.38 -6.54
N SER A 24 12.99 -10.03 -5.59
CA SER A 24 12.32 -10.64 -4.45
C SER A 24 11.65 -9.58 -3.57
N THR A 25 12.32 -8.44 -3.38
CA THR A 25 11.76 -7.33 -2.62
C THR A 25 10.55 -6.72 -3.33
N MET A 26 10.66 -6.55 -4.64
CA MET A 26 9.55 -6.03 -5.43
C MET A 26 8.35 -6.98 -5.38
N ALA A 27 8.59 -8.29 -5.43
CA ALA A 27 7.52 -9.27 -5.34
C ALA A 27 6.78 -9.16 -4.00
N ALA A 28 7.52 -8.95 -2.91
CA ALA A 28 6.91 -8.76 -1.59
C ALA A 28 6.05 -7.50 -1.55
N TYR A 29 6.53 -6.40 -2.12
CA TYR A 29 5.76 -5.16 -2.19
C TYR A 29 4.47 -5.35 -2.99
N VAL A 30 4.56 -6.04 -4.12
CA VAL A 30 3.40 -6.29 -4.97
C VAL A 30 2.35 -7.12 -4.24
N LEU A 31 2.78 -8.14 -3.50
CA LEU A 31 1.85 -8.95 -2.71
C LEU A 31 1.10 -8.10 -1.69
N ILE A 32 1.82 -7.22 -0.99
CA ILE A 32 1.20 -6.33 -0.01
C ILE A 32 0.20 -5.40 -0.70
N LEU A 33 0.59 -4.82 -1.82
CA LEU A 33 -0.29 -3.94 -2.58
C LEU A 33 -1.56 -4.65 -3.00
N GLU A 34 -1.44 -5.79 -3.64
CA GLU A 34 -2.58 -6.49 -4.23
C GLU A 34 -3.49 -7.13 -3.18
N ASN A 35 -2.93 -7.59 -2.07
CA ASN A 35 -3.71 -8.30 -1.06
C ASN A 35 -4.31 -7.38 0.00
N HIS A 36 -3.68 -6.24 0.26
CA HIS A 36 -4.08 -5.39 1.39
C HIS A 36 -4.41 -3.95 1.00
N ILE A 37 -3.59 -3.32 0.18
CA ILE A 37 -3.74 -1.90 -0.09
C ILE A 37 -4.78 -1.65 -1.16
N LEU A 38 -4.67 -2.28 -2.31
CA LEU A 38 -5.57 -2.03 -3.42
C LEU A 38 -7.01 -2.44 -3.14
N PRO A 39 -7.30 -3.57 -2.48
CA PRO A 39 -8.68 -3.91 -2.16
C PRO A 39 -9.36 -2.91 -1.23
N ASN A 40 -8.59 -2.21 -0.40
CA ASN A 40 -9.15 -1.26 0.57
C ASN A 40 -9.07 0.19 0.10
N PHE A 41 -8.01 0.58 -0.61
CA PHE A 41 -7.74 1.96 -0.95
C PHE A 41 -7.52 2.22 -2.44
N GLY A 42 -7.53 1.17 -3.27
CA GLY A 42 -7.13 1.27 -4.67
C GLY A 42 -7.90 2.30 -5.47
N GLU A 43 -9.17 2.47 -5.17
CA GLU A 43 -10.03 3.39 -5.91
C GLU A 43 -10.07 4.79 -5.30
N SER A 44 -9.41 5.00 -4.16
CA SER A 44 -9.35 6.29 -3.50
C SER A 44 -8.25 7.15 -4.11
N ASP A 45 -8.46 8.45 -4.13
CA ASP A 45 -7.44 9.40 -4.60
C ASP A 45 -6.71 10.07 -3.44
N THR A 46 -7.22 9.93 -2.23
CA THR A 46 -6.60 10.47 -1.02
C THR A 46 -6.69 9.46 0.11
N LEU A 47 -5.81 9.62 1.10
CA LEU A 47 -5.85 8.81 2.31
C LEU A 47 -6.07 9.73 3.50
N HIS A 48 -7.13 9.47 4.25
CA HIS A 48 -7.39 10.15 5.50
C HIS A 48 -6.81 9.33 6.64
N GLU A 49 -6.28 10.01 7.65
CA GLU A 49 -5.69 9.34 8.81
C GLU A 49 -6.67 8.38 9.46
N GLN A 50 -7.93 8.79 9.58
CA GLN A 50 -8.95 7.93 10.19
C GLN A 50 -9.17 6.64 9.40
N ALA A 51 -9.17 6.73 8.07
CA ALA A 51 -9.33 5.54 7.24
C ALA A 51 -8.18 4.57 7.41
N VAL A 52 -6.96 5.10 7.54
CA VAL A 52 -5.77 4.27 7.76
C VAL A 52 -5.83 3.60 9.13
N GLN A 53 -6.24 4.34 10.16
CA GLN A 53 -6.37 3.78 11.50
C GLN A 53 -7.43 2.67 11.55
N ASP A 54 -8.56 2.88 10.90
CA ASP A 54 -9.61 1.86 10.84
C ASP A 54 -9.12 0.61 10.11
N PHE A 55 -8.35 0.80 9.04
CA PHE A 55 -7.73 -0.30 8.31
C PHE A 55 -6.80 -1.10 9.21
N VAL A 56 -5.93 -0.42 9.96
CA VAL A 56 -4.99 -1.08 10.87
C VAL A 56 -5.75 -1.91 11.91
N LEU A 57 -6.77 -1.31 12.53
CA LEU A 57 -7.55 -2.00 13.55
C LEU A 57 -8.24 -3.24 12.99
N ARG A 58 -8.80 -3.15 11.79
CA ARG A 58 -9.43 -4.30 11.16
C ARG A 58 -8.44 -5.42 10.88
N LYS A 59 -7.24 -5.07 10.40
CA LYS A 59 -6.23 -6.07 10.11
C LYS A 59 -5.76 -6.79 11.37
N LEU A 60 -5.59 -6.05 12.46
CA LEU A 60 -5.22 -6.65 13.74
C LEU A 60 -6.35 -7.54 14.26
N ALA A 61 -7.58 -7.09 14.13
CA ALA A 61 -8.75 -7.88 14.55
C ALA A 61 -8.88 -9.17 13.74
N ASN A 62 -8.43 -9.17 12.48
CA ASN A 62 -8.48 -10.35 11.63
C ASN A 62 -7.30 -11.30 11.86
N GLY A 63 -6.45 -11.01 12.82
CA GLY A 63 -5.38 -11.92 13.20
C GLY A 63 -4.01 -11.63 12.61
N LEU A 64 -3.85 -10.54 11.85
CA LEU A 64 -2.53 -10.17 11.35
C LEU A 64 -1.64 -9.73 12.51
N SER A 65 -0.35 -10.10 12.42
CA SER A 65 0.60 -9.68 13.43
C SER A 65 0.92 -8.18 13.27
N VAL A 66 1.41 -7.59 14.36
CA VAL A 66 1.84 -6.19 14.33
C VAL A 66 2.92 -5.98 13.28
N LYS A 67 3.84 -6.94 13.13
CA LYS A 67 4.90 -6.86 12.12
C LYS A 67 4.32 -6.78 10.71
N SER A 68 3.35 -7.63 10.40
CA SER A 68 2.71 -7.62 9.08
C SER A 68 2.01 -6.30 8.80
N VAL A 69 1.30 -5.77 9.79
CA VAL A 69 0.62 -4.48 9.65
C VAL A 69 1.64 -3.36 9.43
N LYS A 70 2.74 -3.39 10.15
CA LYS A 70 3.81 -2.40 9.95
C LYS A 70 4.37 -2.44 8.54
N ASP A 71 4.58 -3.63 7.99
CA ASP A 71 5.08 -3.78 6.63
C ASP A 71 4.10 -3.18 5.62
N ILE A 72 2.81 -3.40 5.81
CA ILE A 72 1.78 -2.81 4.96
C ILE A 72 1.84 -1.29 5.02
N LEU A 73 1.97 -0.73 6.21
CA LEU A 73 2.04 0.72 6.40
C LEU A 73 3.30 1.31 5.75
N ILE A 74 4.42 0.60 5.82
CA ILE A 74 5.66 1.05 5.17
C ILE A 74 5.45 1.18 3.67
N VAL A 75 4.87 0.16 3.05
CA VAL A 75 4.61 0.20 1.61
C VAL A 75 3.65 1.33 1.26
N LEU A 76 2.60 1.48 2.04
CA LEU A 76 1.62 2.54 1.82
C LEU A 76 2.28 3.93 1.86
N LYS A 77 3.14 4.16 2.86
CA LYS A 77 3.85 5.43 2.97
C LYS A 77 4.81 5.66 1.81
N LEU A 78 5.49 4.61 1.35
CA LEU A 78 6.40 4.72 0.21
C LEU A 78 5.66 5.15 -1.06
N ILE A 79 4.50 4.58 -1.28
CA ILE A 79 3.67 4.92 -2.44
C ILE A 79 3.21 6.37 -2.36
N MET A 80 2.76 6.80 -1.21
CA MET A 80 2.19 8.14 -1.05
C MET A 80 3.22 9.25 -1.08
N LYS A 81 4.51 8.91 -1.04
CA LYS A 81 5.57 9.90 -1.16
C LYS A 81 5.91 10.25 -2.60
N LEU A 82 5.38 9.52 -3.55
CA LEU A 82 5.53 9.90 -4.94
C LEU A 82 4.72 11.15 -5.24
#